data_226daf7c68c8a8d6e5b0aca14cbadaaf
#
_entry.id   226daf7c68c8a8d6e5b0aca14cbadaaf
#
_cell.length_a   1.000
_cell.length_b   1.000
_cell.length_c   1.000
_cell.angle_alpha   90.00
_cell.angle_beta   90.00
_cell.angle_gamma   90.00
#
_symmetry.space_group_name_H-M   'P 1'
#
loop_
_entity.id
_entity.type
_entity.pdbx_description
1 polymer ?
#
loop_
_entity_poly.entity_id
_entity_poly.type
_entity_poly.pdbx_seq_one_letter_code
_entity_poly.pdbx_strand_id
1 'polypeptide(L)'
;NSTENISVSVTVPASASLREISAGSYGKVNCKMPLKGPSVSVSVSSYGSVSADIDTPGAAKLDVSSYGKFSGSVRCNDCELRVSSYGSAQAPVDCRNNCQVTVGSYAKFSNDIKASVLTLKISSGASVSSTLFSDALTLSVDSYAKFSGAVTVNSRQAKLTVSSGGSFNGTFSGSSLEASVGSYGKIYLKGAAQVADATVRVSSGANFSAPELRVSDYDLTVSNYAKADVWCSGRLKINASTAAKVTYGGPCTVETVSDNIQRRK
;
A
#
# COMPACT_ATOMS: atom_id res chain seq x y z
N ASN A 1 -19.08 42.16 5.65
CA ASN A 1 -18.21 41.37 6.56
C ASN A 1 -16.97 41.01 5.75
N SER A 2 -15.89 41.78 5.92
CA SER A 2 -14.58 41.42 5.38
C SER A 2 -14.03 40.24 6.16
N THR A 3 -13.86 39.10 5.53
CA THR A 3 -13.02 38.01 6.04
C THR A 3 -11.58 38.47 5.91
N GLU A 4 -11.02 39.08 6.94
CA GLU A 4 -9.61 39.41 6.98
C GLU A 4 -8.80 38.11 7.06
N ASN A 5 -7.82 37.95 6.16
CA ASN A 5 -6.84 36.89 6.23
C ASN A 5 -5.91 37.17 7.43
N ILE A 6 -6.14 36.50 8.55
CA ILE A 6 -5.26 36.61 9.72
C ILE A 6 -4.01 35.76 9.44
N SER A 7 -2.84 36.39 9.46
CA SER A 7 -1.54 35.74 9.41
C SER A 7 -0.87 35.80 10.78
N VAL A 8 -0.50 34.66 11.30
CA VAL A 8 0.23 34.54 12.57
C VAL A 8 1.61 33.95 12.27
N SER A 9 2.67 34.63 12.73
CA SER A 9 4.03 34.12 12.68
C SER A 9 4.48 33.75 14.10
N VAL A 10 4.89 32.48 14.24
CA VAL A 10 5.43 31.99 15.53
C VAL A 10 6.89 31.64 15.30
N THR A 11 7.76 32.28 16.07
CA THR A 11 9.20 31.99 16.06
C THR A 11 9.55 31.23 17.34
N VAL A 12 10.16 30.07 17.18
CA VAL A 12 10.63 29.24 18.29
C VAL A 12 12.16 29.10 18.20
N PRO A 13 12.87 28.98 19.36
CA PRO A 13 14.30 28.70 19.35
C PRO A 13 14.64 27.43 18.58
N ALA A 14 15.78 27.39 17.90
CA ALA A 14 16.21 26.20 17.15
C ALA A 14 16.39 24.93 18.03
N SER A 15 16.57 25.12 19.33
CA SER A 15 16.63 24.05 20.35
C SER A 15 15.25 23.55 20.81
N ALA A 16 14.16 24.25 20.45
CA ALA A 16 12.82 23.86 20.88
C ALA A 16 12.35 22.58 20.16
N SER A 17 11.85 21.65 20.95
CA SER A 17 11.20 20.42 20.43
C SER A 17 9.72 20.67 20.18
N LEU A 18 9.36 20.96 18.94
CA LEU A 18 7.95 21.06 18.56
C LEU A 18 7.39 19.65 18.32
N ARG A 19 6.50 19.19 19.21
CA ARG A 19 6.02 17.79 19.23
C ARG A 19 4.65 17.60 18.62
N GLU A 20 3.86 18.66 18.57
CA GLU A 20 2.48 18.59 18.12
C GLU A 20 2.13 19.79 17.24
N ILE A 21 1.47 19.49 16.11
CA ILE A 21 0.85 20.49 15.25
C ILE A 21 -0.58 20.04 14.94
N SER A 22 -1.52 20.95 15.08
CA SER A 22 -2.89 20.77 14.65
C SER A 22 -3.32 21.91 13.75
N ALA A 23 -3.91 21.58 12.60
CA ALA A 23 -4.52 22.53 11.68
C ALA A 23 -5.92 22.09 11.30
N GLY A 24 -6.90 22.93 11.56
CA GLY A 24 -8.30 22.71 11.22
C GLY A 24 -8.97 23.97 10.70
N SER A 25 -10.26 23.90 10.34
CA SER A 25 -11.08 25.07 9.99
C SER A 25 -10.41 26.02 8.97
N TYR A 26 -9.90 25.47 7.87
CA TYR A 26 -9.16 26.22 6.82
C TYR A 26 -7.81 26.78 7.25
N GLY A 27 -7.34 26.47 8.47
CA GLY A 27 -6.04 26.91 8.98
C GLY A 27 -4.89 26.36 8.11
N LYS A 28 -3.86 27.19 7.92
CA LYS A 28 -2.67 26.80 7.16
C LYS A 28 -1.45 26.94 8.09
N VAL A 29 -0.67 25.87 8.18
CA VAL A 29 0.60 25.83 8.93
C VAL A 29 1.73 25.52 7.96
N ASN A 30 2.77 26.33 8.00
CA ASN A 30 3.97 26.12 7.21
C ASN A 30 5.20 26.17 8.15
N CYS A 31 5.84 25.03 8.32
CA CYS A 31 7.05 24.90 9.13
C CYS A 31 8.28 25.03 8.25
N LYS A 32 9.11 26.03 8.52
CA LYS A 32 10.37 26.23 7.79
C LYS A 32 11.48 25.27 8.24
N MET A 33 11.34 24.69 9.42
CA MET A 33 12.30 23.76 10.02
C MET A 33 11.61 22.41 10.26
N PRO A 34 12.33 21.30 10.18
CA PRO A 34 11.77 19.99 10.53
C PRO A 34 11.27 19.95 11.97
N LEU A 35 10.15 19.30 12.17
CA LEU A 35 9.62 18.98 13.48
C LEU A 35 10.50 17.91 14.13
N LYS A 36 11.06 18.22 15.28
CA LYS A 36 12.00 17.37 16.01
C LYS A 36 11.52 17.14 17.43
N GLY A 37 11.78 15.96 17.97
CA GLY A 37 11.45 15.60 19.34
C GLY A 37 11.54 14.08 19.50
N PRO A 38 11.36 13.55 20.72
CA PRO A 38 11.32 12.11 20.95
C PRO A 38 10.10 11.44 20.29
N SER A 39 9.05 12.19 20.06
CA SER A 39 7.88 11.80 19.23
C SER A 39 7.25 13.06 18.64
N VAL A 40 6.64 12.93 17.46
CA VAL A 40 5.97 14.03 16.76
C VAL A 40 4.58 13.59 16.32
N SER A 41 3.57 14.43 16.58
CA SER A 41 2.19 14.26 16.16
C SER A 41 1.73 15.42 15.28
N VAL A 42 1.13 15.12 14.13
CA VAL A 42 0.54 16.13 13.24
C VAL A 42 -0.90 15.72 12.95
N SER A 43 -1.84 16.63 13.20
CA SER A 43 -3.26 16.45 12.90
C SER A 43 -3.74 17.54 11.94
N VAL A 44 -4.37 17.12 10.85
CA VAL A 44 -4.88 18.04 9.81
C VAL A 44 -6.31 17.65 9.47
N SER A 45 -7.24 18.59 9.67
CA SER A 45 -8.65 18.32 9.43
C SER A 45 -9.40 19.55 8.89
N SER A 46 -10.69 19.38 8.58
CA SER A 46 -11.61 20.48 8.27
C SER A 46 -11.04 21.50 7.28
N TYR A 47 -10.57 21.02 6.14
CA TYR A 47 -9.92 21.82 5.09
C TYR A 47 -8.60 22.49 5.52
N GLY A 48 -8.05 22.12 6.68
CA GLY A 48 -6.75 22.58 7.11
C GLY A 48 -5.62 22.10 6.19
N SER A 49 -4.47 22.75 6.27
CA SER A 49 -3.28 22.38 5.51
C SER A 49 -2.02 22.53 6.36
N VAL A 50 -1.17 21.52 6.34
CA VAL A 50 0.14 21.53 6.98
C VAL A 50 1.21 21.21 5.95
N SER A 51 2.24 22.06 5.91
CA SER A 51 3.48 21.80 5.18
C SER A 51 4.63 21.73 6.18
N ALA A 52 5.16 20.53 6.42
CA ALA A 52 6.19 20.31 7.42
C ALA A 52 6.96 19.03 7.17
N ASP A 53 8.26 19.06 7.37
CA ASP A 53 9.07 17.85 7.48
C ASP A 53 9.08 17.35 8.93
N ILE A 54 9.02 16.05 9.11
CA ILE A 54 9.12 15.37 10.41
C ILE A 54 10.44 14.60 10.42
N ASP A 55 11.29 14.87 11.42
CA ASP A 55 12.57 14.17 11.60
C ASP A 55 12.74 13.85 13.10
N THR A 56 12.27 12.68 13.49
CA THR A 56 12.24 12.25 14.90
C THR A 56 12.96 10.90 15.09
N PRO A 57 13.78 10.75 16.14
CA PRO A 57 14.35 9.45 16.49
C PRO A 57 13.34 8.47 17.12
N GLY A 58 12.12 8.89 17.39
CA GLY A 58 11.05 8.09 17.98
C GLY A 58 9.91 7.86 17.03
N ALA A 59 8.69 8.01 17.53
CA ALA A 59 7.47 7.76 16.77
C ALA A 59 6.94 9.02 16.06
N ALA A 60 6.53 8.86 14.82
CA ALA A 60 5.76 9.87 14.08
C ALA A 60 4.31 9.43 13.95
N LYS A 61 3.38 10.31 14.32
CA LYS A 61 1.95 10.12 14.10
C LYS A 61 1.41 11.22 13.20
N LEU A 62 0.79 10.83 12.10
CA LEU A 62 0.17 11.74 11.14
C LEU A 62 -1.28 11.35 10.93
N ASP A 63 -2.22 12.24 11.23
CA ASP A 63 -3.65 12.09 10.97
C ASP A 63 -4.13 13.19 10.04
N VAL A 64 -4.64 12.80 8.86
CA VAL A 64 -5.15 13.73 7.84
C VAL A 64 -6.57 13.34 7.50
N SER A 65 -7.53 14.18 7.82
CA SER A 65 -8.95 13.87 7.63
C SER A 65 -9.76 15.05 7.12
N SER A 66 -11.03 14.83 6.82
CA SER A 66 -12.01 15.89 6.53
C SER A 66 -11.50 16.95 5.54
N TYR A 67 -11.05 16.51 4.38
CA TYR A 67 -10.44 17.37 3.33
C TYR A 67 -9.14 18.06 3.75
N GLY A 68 -8.53 17.64 4.87
CA GLY A 68 -7.21 18.13 5.30
C GLY A 68 -6.12 17.77 4.29
N LYS A 69 -5.05 18.54 4.26
CA LYS A 69 -3.91 18.32 3.37
C LYS A 69 -2.61 18.36 4.14
N PHE A 70 -1.79 17.35 3.92
CA PHE A 70 -0.41 17.31 4.43
C PHE A 70 0.58 17.21 3.28
N SER A 71 1.68 17.96 3.36
CA SER A 71 2.82 17.86 2.46
C SER A 71 4.12 18.00 3.25
N GLY A 72 5.10 17.15 2.94
CA GLY A 72 6.40 17.12 3.62
C GLY A 72 6.92 15.70 3.75
N SER A 73 8.12 15.53 4.29
CA SER A 73 8.75 14.23 4.51
C SER A 73 8.56 13.74 5.94
N VAL A 74 8.58 12.41 6.12
CA VAL A 74 8.51 11.76 7.44
C VAL A 74 9.70 10.85 7.60
N ARG A 75 10.59 11.15 8.55
CA ARG A 75 11.69 10.29 8.97
C ARG A 75 11.55 9.97 10.44
N CYS A 76 11.51 8.67 10.79
CA CYS A 76 11.23 8.23 12.16
C CYS A 76 11.70 6.79 12.41
N ASN A 77 11.61 6.33 13.66
CA ASN A 77 11.78 4.91 13.97
C ASN A 77 10.49 4.14 13.76
N ASP A 78 9.38 4.63 14.27
CA ASP A 78 8.06 4.03 14.10
C ASP A 78 7.07 5.05 13.52
N CYS A 79 6.18 4.62 12.63
CA CYS A 79 5.23 5.49 11.94
C CYS A 79 3.80 4.98 12.07
N GLU A 80 2.90 5.86 12.48
CA GLU A 80 1.45 5.67 12.31
C GLU A 80 0.91 6.79 11.43
N LEU A 81 0.43 6.45 10.24
CA LEU A 81 -0.12 7.40 9.27
C LEU A 81 -1.56 7.03 8.94
N ARG A 82 -2.48 7.96 9.14
CA ARG A 82 -3.89 7.82 8.80
C ARG A 82 -4.33 8.92 7.87
N VAL A 83 -4.95 8.55 6.75
CA VAL A 83 -5.55 9.49 5.81
C VAL A 83 -6.98 9.04 5.55
N SER A 84 -7.96 9.88 5.84
CA SER A 84 -9.36 9.50 5.74
C SER A 84 -10.25 10.66 5.27
N SER A 85 -11.53 10.38 5.04
CA SER A 85 -12.56 11.41 4.82
C SER A 85 -12.14 12.48 3.79
N TYR A 86 -11.76 12.04 2.60
CA TYR A 86 -11.27 12.91 1.51
C TYR A 86 -9.96 13.65 1.83
N GLY A 87 -9.27 13.31 2.91
CA GLY A 87 -7.95 13.85 3.22
C GLY A 87 -6.90 13.48 2.17
N SER A 88 -5.84 14.26 2.08
CA SER A 88 -4.74 14.02 1.15
C SER A 88 -3.39 14.19 1.83
N ALA A 89 -2.52 13.19 1.72
CA ALA A 89 -1.15 13.28 2.19
C ALA A 89 -0.16 13.00 1.05
N GLN A 90 0.81 13.89 0.90
CA GLN A 90 1.96 13.74 0.02
C GLN A 90 3.21 13.72 0.87
N ALA A 91 3.69 12.53 1.19
CA ALA A 91 4.77 12.36 2.16
C ALA A 91 5.63 11.14 1.82
N PRO A 92 6.87 11.31 1.34
CA PRO A 92 7.83 10.25 1.43
C PRO A 92 8.08 9.88 2.90
N VAL A 93 8.00 8.59 3.19
CA VAL A 93 8.17 8.03 4.53
C VAL A 93 9.42 7.17 4.58
N ASP A 94 10.36 7.49 5.46
CA ASP A 94 11.53 6.69 5.79
C ASP A 94 11.45 6.28 7.27
N CYS A 95 10.91 5.07 7.49
CA CYS A 95 10.67 4.51 8.80
C CYS A 95 11.65 3.36 9.05
N ARG A 96 12.37 3.38 10.16
CA ARG A 96 13.39 2.36 10.44
C ARG A 96 12.79 1.02 10.85
N ASN A 97 11.71 1.03 11.62
CA ASN A 97 11.11 -0.18 12.19
C ASN A 97 9.72 -0.43 11.59
N ASN A 98 8.68 -0.15 12.35
CA ASN A 98 7.29 -0.46 12.00
C ASN A 98 6.59 0.75 11.41
N CYS A 99 6.05 0.59 10.23
CA CYS A 99 5.23 1.60 9.57
C CYS A 99 3.81 1.06 9.37
N GLN A 100 2.84 1.71 10.00
CA GLN A 100 1.43 1.42 9.81
C GLN A 100 0.77 2.57 9.05
N VAL A 101 0.24 2.28 7.86
CA VAL A 101 -0.45 3.26 7.03
C VAL A 101 -1.87 2.80 6.77
N THR A 102 -2.82 3.66 7.04
CA THR A 102 -4.25 3.42 6.76
C THR A 102 -4.79 4.56 5.91
N VAL A 103 -5.34 4.22 4.74
CA VAL A 103 -5.95 5.19 3.82
C VAL A 103 -7.38 4.73 3.51
N GLY A 104 -8.36 5.54 3.87
CA GLY A 104 -9.77 5.15 3.75
C GLY A 104 -10.69 6.30 3.36
N SER A 105 -11.97 5.99 3.17
CA SER A 105 -13.02 7.00 2.95
C SER A 105 -12.66 8.04 1.88
N TYR A 106 -12.35 7.55 0.66
CA TYR A 106 -12.01 8.36 -0.52
C TYR A 106 -10.77 9.25 -0.37
N ALA A 107 -9.93 8.96 0.62
CA ALA A 107 -8.68 9.70 0.84
C ALA A 107 -7.61 9.32 -0.19
N LYS A 108 -6.56 10.13 -0.25
CA LYS A 108 -5.44 9.94 -1.16
C LYS A 108 -4.12 9.99 -0.43
N PHE A 109 -3.25 9.05 -0.76
CA PHE A 109 -1.85 9.06 -0.33
C PHE A 109 -0.93 8.88 -1.53
N SER A 110 0.16 9.65 -1.56
CA SER A 110 1.18 9.52 -2.59
C SER A 110 2.58 9.70 -2.02
N ASN A 111 3.56 9.19 -2.73
CA ASN A 111 5.00 9.11 -2.49
C ASN A 111 5.46 7.79 -1.86
N ASP A 112 6.77 7.61 -1.83
CA ASP A 112 7.40 6.35 -1.47
C ASP A 112 7.34 6.09 0.03
N ILE A 113 7.24 4.82 0.40
CA ILE A 113 7.31 4.35 1.78
C ILE A 113 8.44 3.33 1.88
N LYS A 114 9.38 3.62 2.78
CA LYS A 114 10.43 2.70 3.18
C LYS A 114 10.29 2.35 4.66
N ALA A 115 10.28 1.05 4.97
CA ALA A 115 10.18 0.57 6.36
C ALA A 115 10.77 -0.84 6.49
N SER A 116 11.22 -1.25 7.68
CA SER A 116 11.57 -2.65 7.90
C SER A 116 10.31 -3.53 7.87
N VAL A 117 9.28 -3.17 8.62
CA VAL A 117 7.98 -3.83 8.59
C VAL A 117 6.91 -2.83 8.16
N LEU A 118 6.26 -3.10 7.03
CA LEU A 118 5.21 -2.24 6.48
C LEU A 118 3.84 -2.92 6.51
N THR A 119 2.90 -2.28 7.17
CA THR A 119 1.47 -2.63 7.08
C THR A 119 0.71 -1.48 6.41
N LEU A 120 0.15 -1.73 5.23
CA LEU A 120 -0.64 -0.75 4.48
C LEU A 120 -2.07 -1.27 4.28
N LYS A 121 -3.05 -0.52 4.76
CA LYS A 121 -4.48 -0.80 4.58
C LYS A 121 -5.13 0.29 3.77
N ILE A 122 -5.79 -0.07 2.68
CA ILE A 122 -6.48 0.86 1.78
C ILE A 122 -7.91 0.39 1.62
N SER A 123 -8.88 1.24 1.92
CA SER A 123 -10.30 0.84 1.92
C SER A 123 -11.24 1.97 1.49
N SER A 124 -12.52 1.62 1.32
CA SER A 124 -13.61 2.59 1.15
C SER A 124 -13.33 3.63 0.04
N GLY A 125 -12.99 3.15 -1.14
CA GLY A 125 -12.76 4.00 -2.32
C GLY A 125 -11.49 4.84 -2.29
N ALA A 126 -10.62 4.65 -1.32
CA ALA A 126 -9.35 5.39 -1.22
C ALA A 126 -8.36 5.01 -2.33
N SER A 127 -7.40 5.88 -2.59
CA SER A 127 -6.37 5.66 -3.60
C SER A 127 -4.98 5.91 -3.04
N VAL A 128 -4.08 4.96 -3.29
CA VAL A 128 -2.65 5.07 -2.96
C VAL A 128 -1.83 4.92 -4.23
N SER A 129 -0.89 5.85 -4.45
CA SER A 129 0.11 5.79 -5.51
C SER A 129 1.49 5.89 -4.88
N SER A 130 2.23 4.78 -4.81
CA SER A 130 3.41 4.70 -3.95
C SER A 130 4.38 3.62 -4.43
N THR A 131 5.68 3.87 -4.26
CA THR A 131 6.68 2.80 -4.29
C THR A 131 6.93 2.34 -2.85
N LEU A 132 6.81 1.04 -2.61
CA LEU A 132 6.98 0.43 -1.30
C LEU A 132 8.30 -0.34 -1.24
N PHE A 133 9.11 -0.06 -0.23
CA PHE A 133 10.34 -0.79 0.09
C PHE A 133 10.26 -1.31 1.52
N SER A 134 10.36 -2.62 1.70
CA SER A 134 10.33 -3.21 3.04
C SER A 134 11.05 -4.56 3.12
N ASP A 135 11.33 -5.00 4.34
CA ASP A 135 11.79 -6.37 4.59
C ASP A 135 10.59 -7.32 4.77
N ALA A 136 9.49 -6.81 5.31
CA ALA A 136 8.22 -7.53 5.42
C ALA A 136 7.05 -6.63 5.08
N LEU A 137 6.12 -7.13 4.25
CA LEU A 137 4.95 -6.37 3.80
C LEU A 137 3.64 -7.11 4.08
N THR A 138 2.69 -6.38 4.66
CA THR A 138 1.27 -6.75 4.64
C THR A 138 0.49 -5.61 3.97
N LEU A 139 -0.08 -5.87 2.81
CA LEU A 139 -0.89 -4.91 2.04
C LEU A 139 -2.32 -5.44 1.86
N SER A 140 -3.29 -4.63 2.25
CA SER A 140 -4.71 -4.91 2.04
C SER A 140 -5.37 -3.80 1.22
N VAL A 141 -6.12 -4.18 0.20
CA VAL A 141 -6.89 -3.26 -0.66
C VAL A 141 -8.32 -3.78 -0.76
N ASP A 142 -9.26 -3.11 -0.17
CA ASP A 142 -10.66 -3.55 -0.15
C ASP A 142 -11.66 -2.44 -0.45
N SER A 143 -12.94 -2.79 -0.55
CA SER A 143 -14.06 -1.84 -0.66
C SER A 143 -13.81 -0.78 -1.75
N TYR A 144 -13.56 -1.24 -2.98
CA TYR A 144 -13.32 -0.42 -4.18
C TYR A 144 -12.10 0.50 -4.10
N ALA A 145 -11.23 0.30 -3.14
CA ALA A 145 -9.97 1.05 -3.03
C ALA A 145 -8.96 0.65 -4.13
N LYS A 146 -7.98 1.49 -4.35
CA LYS A 146 -6.98 1.30 -5.40
C LYS A 146 -5.57 1.50 -4.88
N PHE A 147 -4.70 0.57 -5.22
CA PHE A 147 -3.25 0.73 -5.12
C PHE A 147 -2.63 0.74 -6.51
N SER A 148 -1.67 1.65 -6.73
CA SER A 148 -0.86 1.71 -7.94
C SER A 148 0.59 2.00 -7.58
N GLY A 149 1.53 1.20 -8.06
CA GLY A 149 2.95 1.45 -7.82
C GLY A 149 3.82 0.20 -7.80
N ALA A 150 5.06 0.36 -7.32
CA ALA A 150 6.02 -0.70 -7.21
C ALA A 150 6.13 -1.22 -5.77
N VAL A 151 6.35 -2.52 -5.64
CA VAL A 151 6.54 -3.19 -4.35
C VAL A 151 7.84 -3.96 -4.40
N THR A 152 8.76 -3.66 -3.48
CA THR A 152 10.00 -4.39 -3.28
C THR A 152 10.06 -4.91 -1.84
N VAL A 153 10.21 -6.22 -1.68
CA VAL A 153 10.35 -6.89 -0.38
C VAL A 153 11.65 -7.70 -0.37
N ASN A 154 12.57 -7.32 0.52
CA ASN A 154 13.95 -7.80 0.43
C ASN A 154 14.19 -9.16 1.10
N SER A 155 13.59 -9.45 2.25
CA SER A 155 14.04 -10.57 3.09
C SER A 155 12.94 -11.48 3.62
N ARG A 156 11.67 -11.11 3.47
CA ARG A 156 10.53 -11.90 3.97
C ARG A 156 9.43 -12.00 2.94
N GLN A 157 8.42 -12.77 3.27
CA GLN A 157 7.23 -12.92 2.44
C GLN A 157 6.43 -11.61 2.34
N ALA A 158 6.01 -11.27 1.13
CA ALA A 158 5.00 -10.26 0.90
C ALA A 158 3.60 -10.88 0.98
N LYS A 159 2.73 -10.26 1.77
CA LYS A 159 1.32 -10.64 1.86
C LYS A 159 0.43 -9.58 1.22
N LEU A 160 -0.25 -9.96 0.13
CA LEU A 160 -1.21 -9.11 -0.58
C LEU A 160 -2.62 -9.65 -0.41
N THR A 161 -3.54 -8.84 0.07
CA THR A 161 -4.96 -9.19 0.15
C THR A 161 -5.78 -8.16 -0.61
N VAL A 162 -6.59 -8.60 -1.57
CA VAL A 162 -7.45 -7.71 -2.36
C VAL A 162 -8.86 -8.28 -2.38
N SER A 163 -9.84 -7.51 -1.96
CA SER A 163 -11.22 -7.99 -1.85
C SER A 163 -12.26 -6.89 -2.13
N SER A 164 -13.53 -7.25 -2.13
CA SER A 164 -14.65 -6.31 -2.20
C SER A 164 -14.51 -5.26 -3.31
N GLY A 165 -14.15 -5.71 -4.51
CA GLY A 165 -13.94 -4.83 -5.67
C GLY A 165 -12.67 -3.98 -5.60
N GLY A 166 -11.80 -4.17 -4.62
CA GLY A 166 -10.49 -3.51 -4.54
C GLY A 166 -9.58 -3.84 -5.73
N SER A 167 -8.60 -3.01 -6.01
CA SER A 167 -7.69 -3.18 -7.14
C SER A 167 -6.25 -2.87 -6.77
N PHE A 168 -5.37 -3.81 -7.06
CA PHE A 168 -3.92 -3.63 -7.03
C PHE A 168 -3.37 -3.67 -8.47
N ASN A 169 -2.61 -2.65 -8.85
CA ASN A 169 -1.92 -2.60 -10.13
C ASN A 169 -0.48 -2.14 -9.91
N GLY A 170 0.49 -2.98 -10.25
CA GLY A 170 1.88 -2.60 -10.04
C GLY A 170 2.92 -3.66 -10.37
N THR A 171 4.15 -3.35 -10.01
CA THR A 171 5.27 -4.27 -10.12
C THR A 171 5.59 -4.90 -8.78
N PHE A 172 6.10 -6.11 -8.80
CA PHE A 172 6.56 -6.84 -7.62
C PHE A 172 8.00 -7.31 -7.80
N SER A 173 8.80 -7.15 -6.75
CA SER A 173 10.13 -7.70 -6.61
C SER A 173 10.30 -8.24 -5.19
N GLY A 174 10.62 -9.51 -5.06
CA GLY A 174 10.79 -10.20 -3.79
C GLY A 174 10.99 -11.69 -4.00
N SER A 175 11.39 -12.40 -2.95
CA SER A 175 11.64 -13.85 -3.03
C SER A 175 10.37 -14.69 -2.91
N SER A 176 9.39 -14.26 -2.12
CA SER A 176 8.18 -15.01 -1.83
C SER A 176 6.93 -14.13 -1.80
N LEU A 177 5.83 -14.62 -2.40
CA LEU A 177 4.55 -13.90 -2.49
C LEU A 177 3.40 -14.77 -1.95
N GLU A 178 2.67 -14.25 -0.98
CA GLU A 178 1.34 -14.76 -0.62
C GLU A 178 0.27 -13.77 -1.10
N ALA A 179 -0.62 -14.21 -1.99
CA ALA A 179 -1.71 -13.37 -2.50
C ALA A 179 -3.08 -14.01 -2.27
N SER A 180 -4.01 -13.23 -1.74
CA SER A 180 -5.41 -13.63 -1.59
C SER A 180 -6.31 -12.62 -2.28
N VAL A 181 -7.11 -13.09 -3.25
CA VAL A 181 -7.98 -12.24 -4.05
C VAL A 181 -9.40 -12.79 -4.00
N GLY A 182 -10.33 -12.00 -3.49
CA GLY A 182 -11.71 -12.44 -3.31
C GLY A 182 -12.74 -11.37 -3.66
N SER A 183 -14.00 -11.75 -3.70
CA SER A 183 -15.13 -10.82 -3.82
C SER A 183 -14.93 -9.75 -4.91
N TYR A 184 -14.71 -10.21 -6.15
CA TYR A 184 -14.49 -9.35 -7.34
C TYR A 184 -13.23 -8.47 -7.25
N GLY A 185 -12.33 -8.71 -6.31
CA GLY A 185 -11.02 -8.04 -6.23
C GLY A 185 -10.16 -8.32 -7.46
N LYS A 186 -9.23 -7.43 -7.75
CA LYS A 186 -8.35 -7.54 -8.91
C LYS A 186 -6.90 -7.28 -8.51
N ILE A 187 -6.01 -8.21 -8.85
CA ILE A 187 -4.57 -8.02 -8.79
C ILE A 187 -4.01 -8.09 -10.22
N TYR A 188 -3.24 -7.08 -10.57
CA TYR A 188 -2.44 -7.06 -11.78
C TYR A 188 -0.97 -6.81 -11.41
N LEU A 189 -0.13 -7.84 -11.59
CA LEU A 189 1.28 -7.83 -11.22
C LEU A 189 2.19 -8.01 -12.42
N LYS A 190 3.22 -7.20 -12.47
CA LYS A 190 4.39 -7.36 -13.33
C LYS A 190 5.64 -7.52 -12.48
N GLY A 191 6.71 -8.04 -13.05
CA GLY A 191 7.99 -8.09 -12.36
C GLY A 191 9.11 -8.57 -13.29
N ALA A 192 10.28 -7.95 -13.15
CA ALA A 192 11.46 -8.35 -13.91
C ALA A 192 12.34 -9.35 -13.13
N ALA A 193 12.28 -9.34 -11.80
CA ALA A 193 13.03 -10.24 -10.94
C ALA A 193 12.32 -11.59 -10.81
N GLN A 194 13.10 -12.66 -10.61
CA GLN A 194 12.55 -13.98 -10.36
C GLN A 194 12.08 -14.10 -8.92
N VAL A 195 10.85 -14.55 -8.73
CA VAL A 195 10.25 -14.91 -7.46
C VAL A 195 10.44 -16.42 -7.27
N ALA A 196 10.91 -16.85 -6.11
CA ALA A 196 11.16 -18.28 -5.86
C ALA A 196 9.83 -19.04 -5.71
N ASP A 197 8.94 -18.54 -4.86
CA ASP A 197 7.67 -19.18 -4.59
C ASP A 197 6.50 -18.19 -4.50
N ALA A 198 5.33 -18.62 -4.94
CA ALA A 198 4.10 -17.88 -4.79
C ALA A 198 2.94 -18.79 -4.38
N THR A 199 2.28 -18.43 -3.29
CA THR A 199 1.02 -19.04 -2.87
C THR A 199 -0.13 -18.09 -3.19
N VAL A 200 -1.03 -18.49 -4.07
CA VAL A 200 -2.10 -17.60 -4.58
C VAL A 200 -3.46 -18.26 -4.42
N ARG A 201 -4.37 -17.55 -3.77
CA ARG A 201 -5.78 -17.96 -3.64
C ARG A 201 -6.69 -16.93 -4.30
N VAL A 202 -7.51 -17.38 -5.23
CA VAL A 202 -8.43 -16.52 -6.00
C VAL A 202 -9.83 -17.09 -5.92
N SER A 203 -10.80 -16.31 -5.50
CA SER A 203 -12.17 -16.79 -5.31
C SER A 203 -13.23 -15.74 -5.59
N SER A 204 -14.51 -16.18 -5.66
CA SER A 204 -15.66 -15.27 -5.69
C SER A 204 -15.60 -14.22 -6.81
N GLY A 205 -15.41 -14.68 -8.05
CA GLY A 205 -15.36 -13.83 -9.23
C GLY A 205 -14.15 -12.90 -9.32
N ALA A 206 -13.15 -13.08 -8.47
CA ALA A 206 -11.95 -12.27 -8.46
C ALA A 206 -11.00 -12.61 -9.62
N ASN A 207 -10.03 -11.73 -9.86
CA ASN A 207 -9.05 -11.88 -10.92
C ASN A 207 -7.63 -11.65 -10.41
N PHE A 208 -6.74 -12.62 -10.63
CA PHE A 208 -5.31 -12.51 -10.44
C PHE A 208 -4.60 -12.62 -11.79
N SER A 209 -3.89 -11.58 -12.20
CA SER A 209 -3.18 -11.54 -13.48
C SER A 209 -1.72 -11.16 -13.26
N ALA A 210 -0.82 -12.10 -13.46
CA ALA A 210 0.62 -11.96 -13.31
C ALA A 210 1.40 -12.66 -14.46
N PRO A 211 1.02 -12.42 -15.73
CA PRO A 211 1.63 -13.12 -16.88
C PRO A 211 3.08 -12.71 -17.14
N GLU A 212 3.53 -11.59 -16.60
CA GLU A 212 4.89 -11.07 -16.75
C GLU A 212 5.72 -11.24 -15.46
N LEU A 213 5.12 -11.70 -14.35
CA LEU A 213 5.84 -11.99 -13.11
C LEU A 213 6.49 -13.38 -13.21
N ARG A 214 7.81 -13.43 -13.18
CA ARG A 214 8.59 -14.67 -13.27
C ARG A 214 8.62 -15.38 -11.93
N VAL A 215 7.94 -16.51 -11.81
CA VAL A 215 7.89 -17.31 -10.57
C VAL A 215 8.39 -18.72 -10.85
N SER A 216 9.22 -19.27 -9.94
CA SER A 216 9.67 -20.64 -10.05
C SER A 216 8.55 -21.62 -9.69
N ASP A 217 8.06 -21.55 -8.48
CA ASP A 217 7.05 -22.47 -7.97
C ASP A 217 5.76 -21.77 -7.55
N TYR A 218 4.62 -22.27 -8.01
CA TYR A 218 3.29 -21.83 -7.63
C TYR A 218 2.50 -22.89 -6.88
N ASP A 219 1.84 -22.48 -5.79
CA ASP A 219 0.67 -23.18 -5.21
C ASP A 219 -0.57 -22.29 -5.47
N LEU A 220 -1.39 -22.67 -6.46
CA LEU A 220 -2.48 -21.87 -6.97
C LEU A 220 -3.83 -22.52 -6.67
N THR A 221 -4.68 -21.86 -5.92
CA THR A 221 -6.07 -22.26 -5.68
C THR A 221 -7.01 -21.25 -6.32
N VAL A 222 -7.91 -21.70 -7.22
CA VAL A 222 -8.87 -20.83 -7.93
C VAL A 222 -10.26 -21.43 -7.85
N SER A 223 -11.23 -20.68 -7.35
CA SER A 223 -12.60 -21.19 -7.13
C SER A 223 -13.68 -20.15 -7.43
N ASN A 224 -14.93 -20.59 -7.48
CA ASN A 224 -16.12 -19.74 -7.52
C ASN A 224 -16.06 -18.65 -8.62
N TYR A 225 -15.96 -19.07 -9.89
CA TYR A 225 -15.92 -18.21 -11.08
C TYR A 225 -14.71 -17.25 -11.14
N ALA A 226 -13.69 -17.48 -10.32
CA ALA A 226 -12.49 -16.66 -10.33
C ALA A 226 -11.57 -17.01 -11.52
N LYS A 227 -10.65 -16.10 -11.81
CA LYS A 227 -9.70 -16.24 -12.91
C LYS A 227 -8.28 -16.00 -12.42
N ALA A 228 -7.34 -16.81 -12.92
CA ALA A 228 -5.92 -16.61 -12.69
C ALA A 228 -5.14 -16.72 -14.00
N ASP A 229 -4.17 -15.83 -14.20
CA ASP A 229 -3.24 -15.88 -15.33
C ASP A 229 -1.81 -15.69 -14.80
N VAL A 230 -0.96 -16.72 -14.94
CA VAL A 230 0.35 -16.79 -14.30
C VAL A 230 1.46 -17.22 -15.26
N TRP A 231 2.72 -16.96 -14.88
CA TRP A 231 3.89 -17.52 -15.55
C TRP A 231 4.75 -18.28 -14.54
N CYS A 232 5.14 -19.51 -14.88
CA CYS A 232 5.86 -20.41 -13.99
C CYS A 232 7.01 -21.12 -14.72
N SER A 233 8.15 -21.31 -14.07
CA SER A 233 9.30 -21.99 -14.66
C SER A 233 9.63 -23.36 -14.04
N GLY A 234 9.21 -23.61 -12.82
CA GLY A 234 9.45 -24.87 -12.10
C GLY A 234 8.16 -25.67 -11.93
N ARG A 235 7.61 -25.68 -10.73
CA ARG A 235 6.41 -26.46 -10.39
C ARG A 235 5.18 -25.56 -10.30
N LEU A 236 4.12 -25.94 -11.00
CA LEU A 236 2.82 -25.28 -10.95
C LEU A 236 1.78 -26.25 -10.39
N LYS A 237 1.51 -26.16 -9.10
CA LYS A 237 0.42 -26.90 -8.45
C LYS A 237 -0.87 -26.11 -8.54
N ILE A 238 -1.91 -26.71 -9.16
CA ILE A 238 -3.20 -26.05 -9.36
C ILE A 238 -4.31 -26.86 -8.70
N ASN A 239 -5.09 -26.18 -7.88
CA ASN A 239 -6.38 -26.66 -7.39
C ASN A 239 -7.46 -25.69 -7.89
N ALA A 240 -8.21 -26.10 -8.91
CA ALA A 240 -9.23 -25.24 -9.51
C ALA A 240 -10.59 -25.93 -9.50
N SER A 241 -11.65 -25.21 -9.08
CA SER A 241 -13.02 -25.69 -9.18
C SER A 241 -13.54 -25.64 -10.62
N THR A 242 -14.60 -26.37 -10.93
CA THR A 242 -15.18 -26.49 -12.27
C THR A 242 -15.54 -25.15 -12.92
N ALA A 243 -15.93 -24.16 -12.15
CA ALA A 243 -16.29 -22.83 -12.64
C ALA A 243 -15.12 -21.82 -12.67
N ALA A 244 -13.93 -22.24 -12.23
CA ALA A 244 -12.73 -21.39 -12.25
C ALA A 244 -12.04 -21.46 -13.63
N LYS A 245 -11.27 -20.43 -13.97
CA LYS A 245 -10.45 -20.42 -15.17
C LYS A 245 -9.00 -20.10 -14.82
N VAL A 246 -8.08 -20.98 -15.25
CA VAL A 246 -6.65 -20.78 -15.08
C VAL A 246 -5.97 -20.76 -16.45
N THR A 247 -5.16 -19.72 -16.69
CA THR A 247 -4.25 -19.63 -17.81
C THR A 247 -2.82 -19.59 -17.27
N TYR A 248 -1.91 -20.32 -17.89
CA TYR A 248 -0.51 -20.30 -17.49
C TYR A 248 0.44 -20.26 -18.68
N GLY A 249 1.63 -19.72 -18.47
CA GLY A 249 2.75 -19.74 -19.41
C GLY A 249 4.04 -20.20 -18.74
N GLY A 250 5.05 -20.46 -19.55
CA GLY A 250 6.39 -20.86 -19.07
C GLY A 250 6.67 -22.36 -19.16
N PRO A 251 7.92 -22.77 -18.86
CA PRO A 251 8.37 -24.16 -19.02
C PRO A 251 8.16 -25.00 -17.74
N CYS A 252 7.03 -24.83 -17.06
CA CYS A 252 6.78 -25.50 -15.78
C CYS A 252 6.23 -26.93 -15.91
N THR A 253 6.44 -27.73 -14.87
CA THR A 253 5.73 -28.97 -14.63
C THR A 253 4.42 -28.67 -13.94
N VAL A 254 3.30 -29.13 -14.50
CA VAL A 254 1.96 -28.84 -13.98
C VAL A 254 1.44 -30.04 -13.19
N GLU A 255 1.06 -29.80 -11.95
CA GLU A 255 0.34 -30.74 -11.08
C GLU A 255 -1.09 -30.20 -10.89
N THR A 256 -2.07 -30.92 -11.38
CA THR A 256 -3.47 -30.44 -11.36
C THR A 256 -4.45 -31.54 -11.03
N VAL A 257 -5.59 -31.12 -10.47
CA VAL A 257 -6.77 -31.95 -10.24
C VAL A 257 -8.01 -31.44 -11.02
N SER A 258 -7.83 -30.54 -12.01
CA SER A 258 -8.95 -29.87 -12.71
C SER A 258 -8.74 -29.82 -14.23
N ASP A 259 -9.85 -29.83 -14.99
CA ASP A 259 -9.89 -29.79 -16.46
C ASP A 259 -9.95 -28.36 -17.05
N ASN A 260 -10.17 -27.33 -16.24
CA ASN A 260 -10.36 -25.94 -16.70
C ASN A 260 -9.04 -25.12 -16.73
N ILE A 261 -7.98 -25.74 -17.24
CA ILE A 261 -6.65 -25.17 -17.27
C ILE A 261 -6.17 -25.07 -18.70
N GLN A 262 -5.70 -23.89 -19.08
CA GLN A 262 -5.24 -23.61 -20.43
C GLN A 262 -3.79 -23.09 -20.44
N ARG A 263 -2.93 -23.72 -21.23
CA ARG A 263 -1.59 -23.21 -21.50
C ARG A 263 -1.67 -22.08 -22.52
N ARG A 264 -1.01 -20.96 -22.22
CA ARG A 264 -0.84 -19.84 -23.16
C ARG A 264 0.09 -20.29 -24.29
N LYS A 265 -0.31 -20.01 -25.51
CA LYS A 265 0.49 -20.25 -26.74
C LYS A 265 1.63 -19.23 -26.82
#